data_c0276d280a92189167f4dcd88d4c593c
#
_entry.id   c0276d280a92189167f4dcd88d4c593c
#
_cell.length_a   1.000
_cell.length_b   1.000
_cell.length_c   1.000
_cell.angle_alpha   90.00
_cell.angle_beta   90.00
_cell.angle_gamma   90.00
#
_symmetry.space_group_name_H-M   'P 1'
#
loop_
_entity.id
_entity.type
_entity.pdbx_description
1 polymer ?
#
loop_
_entity_poly.entity_id
_entity_poly.type
_entity_poly.pdbx_seq_one_letter_code
_entity_poly.pdbx_strand_id
1 'polypeptide(L)'
;VVELEVYKRMISERMKIATKIRSTGMGEKAKIMGQLDLQKKRIQSEAYKKIQEIKGKAESEAIDIYAGSLKKDPKFFAFMKTLETYKKTLTKNGSFILSTDSAFLKLLNKGG
;
A
#
# COMPACT_ATOMS: atom_id res chain seq x y z
N VAL A 1 -31.15 47.76 42.71
CA VAL A 1 -30.96 46.33 43.07
C VAL A 1 -31.60 45.45 41.99
N VAL A 2 -32.86 45.72 41.57
CA VAL A 2 -33.58 44.94 40.56
C VAL A 2 -32.95 45.07 39.17
N GLU A 3 -32.45 46.22 38.77
CA GLU A 3 -31.78 46.44 37.47
C GLU A 3 -30.50 45.60 37.34
N LEU A 4 -29.72 45.46 38.39
CA LEU A 4 -28.50 44.69 38.39
C LEU A 4 -28.75 43.18 38.20
N GLU A 5 -29.82 42.66 38.79
CA GLU A 5 -30.24 41.26 38.60
C GLU A 5 -30.73 40.99 37.19
N VAL A 6 -31.47 41.92 36.61
CA VAL A 6 -31.92 41.84 35.22
C VAL A 6 -30.72 41.80 34.23
N TYR A 7 -29.72 42.67 34.45
CA TYR A 7 -28.51 42.66 33.65
C TYR A 7 -27.71 41.35 33.79
N LYS A 8 -27.55 40.83 34.99
CA LYS A 8 -26.89 39.56 35.24
C LYS A 8 -27.62 38.41 34.52
N ARG A 9 -28.92 38.40 34.60
CA ARG A 9 -29.76 37.41 33.91
C ARG A 9 -29.62 37.50 32.41
N MET A 10 -29.65 38.67 31.82
CA MET A 10 -29.44 38.89 30.37
C MET A 10 -28.07 38.44 29.92
N ILE A 11 -27.01 38.73 30.66
CA ILE A 11 -25.66 38.27 30.38
C ILE A 11 -25.60 36.75 30.44
N SER A 12 -26.17 36.12 31.45
CA SER A 12 -26.21 34.67 31.58
C SER A 12 -26.95 33.99 30.42
N GLU A 13 -28.08 34.54 29.99
CA GLU A 13 -28.85 34.02 28.85
C GLU A 13 -28.07 34.14 27.54
N ARG A 14 -27.42 35.26 27.29
CA ARG A 14 -26.56 35.45 26.14
C ARG A 14 -25.36 34.48 26.12
N MET A 15 -24.76 34.26 27.30
CA MET A 15 -23.68 33.27 27.42
C MET A 15 -24.16 31.84 27.14
N LYS A 16 -25.35 31.47 27.60
CA LYS A 16 -25.97 30.18 27.28
C LYS A 16 -26.20 30.00 25.78
N ILE A 17 -26.73 31.04 25.11
CA ILE A 17 -26.96 31.02 23.67
C ILE A 17 -25.62 30.90 22.91
N ALA A 18 -24.63 31.70 23.31
CA ALA A 18 -23.30 31.64 22.67
C ALA A 18 -22.63 30.26 22.86
N THR A 19 -22.74 29.67 24.05
CA THR A 19 -22.24 28.34 24.36
C THR A 19 -22.97 27.27 23.54
N LYS A 20 -24.28 27.38 23.41
CA LYS A 20 -25.09 26.47 22.56
C LYS A 20 -24.68 26.52 21.10
N ILE A 21 -24.53 27.72 20.53
CA ILE A 21 -24.10 27.93 19.13
C ILE A 21 -22.70 27.34 18.93
N ARG A 22 -21.76 27.58 19.86
CA ARG A 22 -20.40 27.05 19.79
C ARG A 22 -20.39 25.52 19.87
N SER A 23 -21.16 24.93 20.76
CA SER A 23 -21.28 23.48 20.92
C SER A 23 -21.87 22.83 19.67
N THR A 24 -22.93 23.45 19.11
CA THR A 24 -23.53 22.98 17.87
C THR A 24 -22.50 23.04 16.72
N GLY A 25 -21.78 24.17 16.57
CA GLY A 25 -20.74 24.32 15.55
C GLY A 25 -19.59 23.31 15.72
N MET A 26 -19.17 23.02 16.96
CA MET A 26 -18.18 21.98 17.22
C MET A 26 -18.68 20.58 16.84
N GLY A 27 -19.97 20.30 17.13
CA GLY A 27 -20.59 19.03 16.75
C GLY A 27 -20.67 18.85 15.23
N GLU A 28 -21.07 19.89 14.51
CA GLU A 28 -21.10 19.87 13.05
C GLU A 28 -19.69 19.73 12.44
N LYS A 29 -18.71 20.46 12.98
CA LYS A 29 -17.31 20.30 12.58
C LYS A 29 -16.84 18.86 12.76
N ALA A 30 -17.11 18.25 13.92
CA ALA A 30 -16.71 16.86 14.18
C ALA A 30 -17.38 15.89 13.20
N LYS A 31 -18.65 16.11 12.88
CA LYS A 31 -19.40 15.32 11.88
C LYS A 31 -18.76 15.42 10.48
N ILE A 32 -18.46 16.64 10.04
CA ILE A 32 -17.84 16.88 8.73
C ILE A 32 -16.44 16.24 8.67
N MET A 33 -15.65 16.39 9.72
CA MET A 33 -14.33 15.76 9.82
C MET A 33 -14.41 14.23 9.78
N GLY A 34 -15.40 13.64 10.45
CA GLY A 34 -15.65 12.20 10.40
C GLY A 34 -16.05 11.71 9.02
N GLN A 35 -16.90 12.46 8.30
CA GLN A 35 -17.28 12.16 6.93
C GLN A 35 -16.09 12.26 5.97
N LEU A 36 -15.25 13.29 6.14
CA LEU A 36 -14.03 13.45 5.36
C LEU A 36 -13.08 12.27 5.54
N ASP A 37 -12.87 11.84 6.76
CA ASP A 37 -11.99 10.71 7.09
C ASP A 37 -12.51 9.39 6.48
N LEU A 38 -13.83 9.19 6.55
CA LEU A 38 -14.49 8.06 5.92
C LEU A 38 -14.28 8.05 4.40
N GLN A 39 -14.51 9.17 3.75
CA GLN A 39 -14.32 9.29 2.29
C GLN A 39 -12.86 9.09 1.89
N LYS A 40 -11.92 9.68 2.64
CA LYS A 40 -10.49 9.49 2.41
C LYS A 40 -10.10 8.02 2.49
N LYS A 41 -10.53 7.31 3.53
CA LYS A 41 -10.25 5.88 3.69
C LYS A 41 -10.88 5.05 2.57
N ARG A 42 -12.08 5.40 2.15
CA ARG A 42 -12.75 4.73 1.03
C ARG A 42 -11.98 4.89 -0.28
N ILE A 43 -11.57 6.11 -0.62
CA ILE A 43 -10.77 6.38 -1.82
C ILE A 43 -9.43 5.63 -1.77
N GLN A 44 -8.76 5.63 -0.64
CA GLN A 44 -7.50 4.89 -0.46
C GLN A 44 -7.70 3.38 -0.64
N SER A 45 -8.77 2.82 -0.07
CA SER A 45 -9.08 1.38 -0.20
C SER A 45 -9.42 0.99 -1.63
N GLU A 46 -10.20 1.82 -2.34
CA GLU A 46 -10.54 1.59 -3.74
C GLU A 46 -9.29 1.69 -4.65
N ALA A 47 -8.42 2.66 -4.39
CA ALA A 47 -7.15 2.78 -5.10
C ALA A 47 -6.23 1.57 -4.85
N TYR A 48 -6.12 1.13 -3.59
CA TYR A 48 -5.34 -0.05 -3.24
C TYR A 48 -5.88 -1.31 -3.92
N LYS A 49 -7.21 -1.50 -3.90
CA LYS A 49 -7.86 -2.61 -4.61
C LYS A 49 -7.50 -2.61 -6.10
N LYS A 50 -7.62 -1.47 -6.78
CA LYS A 50 -7.27 -1.35 -8.20
C LYS A 50 -5.80 -1.67 -8.47
N ILE A 51 -4.90 -1.22 -7.60
CA ILE A 51 -3.46 -1.55 -7.70
C ILE A 51 -3.25 -3.06 -7.62
N GLN A 52 -3.89 -3.74 -6.67
CA GLN A 52 -3.75 -5.18 -6.53
C GLN A 52 -4.35 -5.95 -7.72
N GLU A 53 -5.48 -5.51 -8.24
CA GLU A 53 -6.08 -6.09 -9.44
C GLU A 53 -5.18 -5.95 -10.67
N ILE A 54 -4.58 -4.76 -10.88
CA ILE A 54 -3.65 -4.52 -11.99
C ILE A 54 -2.39 -5.38 -11.84
N LYS A 55 -1.81 -5.41 -10.63
CA LYS A 55 -0.64 -6.26 -10.36
C LYS A 55 -0.94 -7.74 -10.58
N GLY A 56 -2.06 -8.23 -10.06
CA GLY A 56 -2.46 -9.62 -10.23
C GLY A 56 -2.65 -10.01 -11.70
N LYS A 57 -3.28 -9.14 -12.49
CA LYS A 57 -3.41 -9.36 -13.93
C LYS A 57 -2.06 -9.38 -14.63
N ALA A 58 -1.19 -8.43 -14.35
CA ALA A 58 0.15 -8.36 -14.95
C ALA A 58 1.02 -9.58 -14.57
N GLU A 59 0.94 -10.02 -13.32
CA GLU A 59 1.63 -11.24 -12.87
C GLU A 59 1.08 -12.49 -13.56
N SER A 60 -0.24 -12.60 -13.71
CA SER A 60 -0.87 -13.71 -14.44
C SER A 60 -0.43 -13.74 -15.90
N GLU A 61 -0.46 -12.62 -16.59
CA GLU A 61 0.00 -12.50 -17.97
C GLU A 61 1.50 -12.86 -18.11
N ALA A 62 2.32 -12.40 -17.19
CA ALA A 62 3.75 -12.74 -17.18
C ALA A 62 3.97 -14.25 -16.99
N ILE A 63 3.24 -14.88 -16.08
CA ILE A 63 3.30 -16.33 -15.84
C ILE A 63 2.87 -17.09 -17.10
N ASP A 64 1.79 -16.67 -17.77
CA ASP A 64 1.31 -17.30 -19.00
C ASP A 64 2.34 -17.20 -20.13
N ILE A 65 3.00 -16.06 -20.28
CA ILE A 65 4.08 -15.87 -21.26
C ILE A 65 5.27 -16.79 -20.95
N TYR A 66 5.70 -16.85 -19.68
CA TYR A 66 6.79 -17.71 -19.25
C TYR A 66 6.44 -19.20 -19.43
N ALA A 67 5.23 -19.61 -19.07
CA ALA A 67 4.76 -20.97 -19.25
C ALA A 67 4.69 -21.36 -20.73
N GLY A 68 4.27 -20.44 -21.60
CA GLY A 68 4.30 -20.63 -23.04
C GLY A 68 5.71 -20.80 -23.60
N SER A 69 6.65 -20.02 -23.10
CA SER A 69 8.07 -20.13 -23.47
C SER A 69 8.70 -21.45 -22.99
N LEU A 70 8.38 -21.88 -21.78
CA LEU A 70 8.83 -23.15 -21.20
C LEU A 70 8.35 -24.34 -22.04
N LYS A 71 7.11 -24.30 -22.54
CA LYS A 71 6.56 -25.37 -23.40
C LYS A 71 7.27 -25.43 -24.75
N LYS A 72 7.74 -24.30 -25.31
CA LYS A 72 8.42 -24.26 -26.61
C LYS A 72 9.85 -24.76 -26.52
N ASP A 73 10.62 -24.36 -25.53
CA ASP A 73 12.01 -24.80 -25.34
C ASP A 73 12.35 -24.81 -23.83
N PRO A 74 12.14 -25.95 -23.16
CA PRO A 74 12.43 -26.08 -21.72
C PRO A 74 13.91 -25.86 -21.38
N LYS A 75 14.84 -26.25 -22.29
CA LYS A 75 16.28 -26.12 -22.07
C LYS A 75 16.71 -24.66 -22.10
N PHE A 76 16.24 -23.92 -23.10
CA PHE A 76 16.52 -22.50 -23.24
C PHE A 76 15.93 -21.70 -22.07
N PHE A 77 14.70 -22.03 -21.65
CA PHE A 77 14.07 -21.42 -20.49
C PHE A 77 14.89 -21.65 -19.21
N ALA A 78 15.34 -22.89 -18.95
CA ALA A 78 16.18 -23.22 -17.80
C ALA A 78 17.52 -22.44 -17.85
N PHE A 79 18.13 -22.31 -19.01
CA PHE A 79 19.34 -21.53 -19.21
C PHE A 79 19.13 -20.05 -18.89
N MET A 80 18.08 -19.42 -19.42
CA MET A 80 17.75 -18.02 -19.16
C MET A 80 17.45 -17.76 -17.69
N LYS A 81 16.70 -18.65 -17.03
CA LYS A 81 16.40 -18.55 -15.61
C LYS A 81 17.64 -18.68 -14.73
N THR A 82 18.56 -19.54 -15.10
CA THR A 82 19.83 -19.68 -14.39
C THR A 82 20.68 -18.41 -14.51
N LEU A 83 20.74 -17.80 -15.69
CA LEU A 83 21.44 -16.52 -15.89
C LEU A 83 20.81 -15.38 -15.10
N GLU A 84 19.47 -15.31 -15.07
CA GLU A 84 18.75 -14.32 -14.30
C GLU A 84 19.01 -14.48 -12.79
N THR A 85 19.06 -15.72 -12.31
CA THR A 85 19.41 -16.04 -10.93
C THR A 85 20.83 -15.62 -10.61
N TYR A 86 21.78 -15.86 -11.50
CA TYR A 86 23.16 -15.38 -11.34
C TYR A 86 23.23 -13.88 -11.22
N LYS A 87 22.53 -13.16 -12.09
CA LYS A 87 22.48 -11.71 -12.07
C LYS A 87 21.90 -11.13 -10.77
N LYS A 88 20.88 -11.80 -10.20
CA LYS A 88 20.23 -11.37 -8.93
C LYS A 88 21.03 -11.73 -7.69
N THR A 89 21.71 -12.90 -7.73
CA THR A 89 22.38 -13.47 -6.54
C THR A 89 23.83 -13.04 -6.41
N LEU A 90 24.54 -12.87 -7.54
CA LEU A 90 25.93 -12.43 -7.59
C LEU A 90 26.02 -10.91 -7.49
N THR A 91 25.66 -10.35 -6.35
CA THR A 91 25.90 -8.94 -6.05
C THR A 91 27.34 -8.74 -5.57
N LYS A 92 27.89 -7.55 -5.79
CA LYS A 92 29.32 -7.19 -5.54
C LYS A 92 29.85 -7.53 -4.13
N ASN A 93 28.99 -7.78 -3.16
CA ASN A 93 29.36 -8.01 -1.75
C ASN A 93 28.81 -9.31 -1.16
N GLY A 94 28.40 -10.28 -1.99
CA GLY A 94 27.88 -11.57 -1.53
C GLY A 94 28.97 -12.66 -1.52
N SER A 95 29.09 -13.40 -0.43
CA SER A 95 29.85 -14.64 -0.37
C SER A 95 28.92 -15.83 -0.48
N PHE A 96 29.23 -16.76 -1.39
CA PHE A 96 28.42 -17.96 -1.58
C PHE A 96 29.25 -19.20 -1.26
N ILE A 97 28.68 -20.11 -0.49
CA ILE A 97 29.21 -21.43 -0.26
C ILE A 97 28.37 -22.40 -1.12
N LEU A 98 28.95 -22.91 -2.19
CA LEU A 98 28.27 -23.78 -3.14
C LEU A 98 29.03 -25.12 -3.22
N SER A 99 28.27 -26.22 -3.25
CA SER A 99 28.82 -27.52 -3.59
C SER A 99 29.18 -27.58 -5.07
N THR A 100 30.30 -28.18 -5.43
CA THR A 100 30.73 -28.36 -6.82
C THR A 100 29.72 -29.14 -7.69
N ASP A 101 28.86 -29.94 -7.05
CA ASP A 101 27.80 -30.72 -7.71
C ASP A 101 26.45 -29.98 -7.81
N SER A 102 26.37 -28.70 -7.38
CA SER A 102 25.12 -27.95 -7.42
C SER A 102 24.68 -27.70 -8.87
N ALA A 103 23.38 -27.77 -9.10
CA ALA A 103 22.77 -27.42 -10.41
C ALA A 103 23.13 -25.99 -10.84
N PHE A 104 23.46 -25.12 -9.88
CA PHE A 104 23.87 -23.74 -10.10
C PHE A 104 25.25 -23.63 -10.81
N LEU A 105 26.20 -24.53 -10.50
CA LEU A 105 27.53 -24.54 -11.11
C LEU A 105 27.64 -25.42 -12.37
N LYS A 106 26.64 -26.26 -12.66
CA LYS A 106 26.65 -27.13 -13.84
C LYS A 106 26.80 -26.40 -15.18
N LEU A 107 26.28 -25.18 -15.26
CA LEU A 107 26.39 -24.34 -16.47
C LEU A 107 27.80 -23.78 -16.65
N LEU A 108 28.51 -23.46 -15.56
CA LEU A 108 29.88 -22.95 -15.60
C LEU A 108 30.88 -24.07 -15.93
N ASN A 109 30.57 -25.30 -15.51
CA ASN A 109 31.46 -26.44 -15.70
C ASN A 109 31.30 -27.13 -17.06
N LYS A 110 30.24 -26.85 -17.85
CA LYS A 110 30.01 -27.36 -19.20
C LYS A 110 30.52 -26.48 -20.33
N GLY A 111 31.14 -25.36 -20.00
CA GLY A 111 31.64 -24.37 -20.97
C GLY A 111 33.16 -24.42 -21.17
N GLY A 112 33.85 -25.50 -20.74
CA GLY A 112 35.26 -25.74 -20.96
C GLY A 112 35.49 -26.98 -21.79
#